data_4f181cac2518cf09d9d912291c61557d
#
_entry.id   4f181cac2518cf09d9d912291c61557d
#
_cell.length_a   1.000
_cell.length_b   1.000
_cell.length_c   1.000
_cell.angle_alpha   90.00
_cell.angle_beta   90.00
_cell.angle_gamma   90.00
#
_symmetry.space_group_name_H-M   'P 1'
#
loop_
_entity.id
_entity.type
_entity.pdbx_description
1 polymer ?
#
loop_
_entity_poly.entity_id
_entity_poly.type
_entity_poly.pdbx_seq_one_letter_code
_entity_poly.pdbx_strand_id
1 'polypeptide(L)'
;MSEELVIRQAAPTLAGIKTGSLFPCPCEDKAALLAEIRAFNRRYQARGLCLLPLRFTKGKALLYLYRPAALQRDLDSDAAAKLLAGAGYPCGSCGGCVAALVRRMRSSAEFPHEVGLFLSYPPEDVKGFIENRAANAKCTGVWKVYGDERQARQTFAKYKKCTQVYCERGQSGYGLDKLAVADR
;
A
#
# COMPACT_ATOMS: atom_id res chain seq x y z
N MET A 1 13.16 -12.27 2.28
CA MET A 1 12.70 -11.06 1.53
C MET A 1 13.89 -10.13 1.34
N SER A 2 14.26 -9.78 0.10
CA SER A 2 15.40 -8.90 -0.15
C SER A 2 15.05 -7.43 0.06
N GLU A 3 16.02 -6.61 0.51
CA GLU A 3 15.86 -5.15 0.62
C GLU A 3 15.58 -4.52 -0.75
N GLU A 4 16.23 -5.01 -1.80
CA GLU A 4 16.02 -4.54 -3.17
C GLU A 4 14.56 -4.70 -3.62
N LEU A 5 13.91 -5.84 -3.29
CA LEU A 5 12.48 -6.03 -3.58
C LEU A 5 11.63 -4.96 -2.91
N VAL A 6 11.86 -4.69 -1.62
CA VAL A 6 11.11 -3.68 -0.86
C VAL A 6 11.35 -2.29 -1.42
N ILE A 7 12.59 -1.92 -1.74
CA ILE A 7 12.95 -0.64 -2.34
C ILE A 7 12.21 -0.47 -3.66
N ARG A 8 12.33 -1.42 -4.57
CA ARG A 8 11.71 -1.35 -5.91
C ARG A 8 10.19 -1.25 -5.86
N GLN A 9 9.54 -1.99 -4.94
CA GLN A 9 8.08 -2.10 -4.89
C GLN A 9 7.41 -1.04 -4.01
N ALA A 10 8.14 -0.46 -3.06
CA ALA A 10 7.53 0.38 -2.04
C ALA A 10 8.30 1.69 -1.77
N ALA A 11 9.18 2.14 -2.69
CA ALA A 11 9.95 3.37 -2.54
C ALA A 11 9.10 4.60 -2.13
N PRO A 12 7.94 4.89 -2.75
CA PRO A 12 7.10 6.01 -2.33
C PRO A 12 6.59 5.89 -0.89
N THR A 13 6.32 4.67 -0.41
CA THR A 13 5.92 4.43 0.98
C THR A 13 7.11 4.56 1.94
N LEU A 14 8.30 4.07 1.56
CA LEU A 14 9.53 4.27 2.32
C LEU A 14 9.88 5.75 2.44
N ALA A 15 9.64 6.53 1.38
CA ALA A 15 9.88 7.98 1.33
C ALA A 15 8.82 8.81 2.08
N GLY A 16 7.74 8.22 2.57
CA GLY A 16 6.64 8.94 3.24
C GLY A 16 5.74 9.76 2.32
N ILE A 17 5.79 9.54 1.00
CA ILE A 17 4.96 10.25 0.02
C ILE A 17 3.75 9.43 -0.46
N LYS A 18 3.63 8.21 0.01
CA LYS A 18 2.52 7.29 -0.23
C LYS A 18 2.22 6.52 1.04
N THR A 19 0.95 6.35 1.36
CA THR A 19 0.51 5.70 2.60
C THR A 19 0.80 4.21 2.62
N GLY A 20 0.59 3.52 1.50
CA GLY A 20 0.80 2.08 1.45
C GLY A 20 1.12 1.54 0.07
N SER A 21 1.83 0.42 0.04
CA SER A 21 2.19 -0.32 -1.17
C SER A 21 1.87 -1.80 -1.01
N LEU A 22 1.27 -2.38 -2.06
CA LEU A 22 1.02 -3.81 -2.18
C LEU A 22 2.00 -4.40 -3.19
N PHE A 23 2.63 -5.52 -2.83
CA PHE A 23 3.54 -6.19 -3.76
C PHE A 23 3.65 -7.69 -3.49
N PRO A 24 3.86 -8.50 -4.55
CA PRO A 24 4.14 -9.92 -4.41
C PRO A 24 5.58 -10.13 -3.90
N CYS A 25 5.74 -11.11 -3.02
CA CYS A 25 7.03 -11.58 -2.53
C CYS A 25 7.11 -13.10 -2.76
N PRO A 26 8.19 -13.64 -3.34
CA PRO A 26 8.44 -15.07 -3.36
C PRO A 26 8.41 -15.64 -1.94
N CYS A 27 7.76 -16.79 -1.76
CA CYS A 27 7.57 -17.40 -0.46
C CYS A 27 7.54 -18.93 -0.59
N GLU A 28 8.68 -19.56 -0.37
CA GLU A 28 8.80 -21.02 -0.31
C GLU A 28 8.50 -21.50 1.12
N ASP A 29 9.03 -20.79 2.11
CA ASP A 29 8.80 -21.05 3.54
C ASP A 29 8.02 -19.89 4.18
N LYS A 30 6.77 -20.19 4.55
CA LYS A 30 5.90 -19.24 5.23
C LYS A 30 6.39 -18.85 6.63
N ALA A 31 6.99 -19.78 7.37
CA ALA A 31 7.48 -19.50 8.72
C ALA A 31 8.70 -18.58 8.68
N ALA A 32 9.62 -18.82 7.75
CA ALA A 32 10.77 -17.95 7.51
C ALA A 32 10.34 -16.55 7.10
N LEU A 33 9.42 -16.41 6.14
CA LEU A 33 8.92 -15.08 5.73
C LEU A 33 8.23 -14.33 6.87
N LEU A 34 7.45 -15.01 7.71
CA LEU A 34 6.82 -14.40 8.88
C LEU A 34 7.86 -13.94 9.92
N ALA A 35 8.97 -14.67 10.08
CA ALA A 35 10.07 -14.24 10.93
C ALA A 35 10.77 -12.99 10.39
N GLU A 36 11.01 -12.91 9.08
CA GLU A 36 11.56 -11.73 8.41
C GLU A 36 10.64 -10.51 8.54
N ILE A 37 9.32 -10.68 8.36
CA ILE A 37 8.33 -9.61 8.55
C ILE A 37 8.36 -9.09 9.99
N ARG A 38 8.43 -9.97 10.99
CA ARG A 38 8.56 -9.56 12.40
C ARG A 38 9.85 -8.80 12.65
N ALA A 39 10.97 -9.24 12.07
CA ALA A 39 12.25 -8.55 12.18
C ALA A 39 12.21 -7.16 11.52
N PHE A 40 11.61 -7.06 10.32
CA PHE A 40 11.36 -5.78 9.65
C PHE A 40 10.55 -4.83 10.54
N ASN A 41 9.43 -5.28 11.08
CA ASN A 41 8.58 -4.43 11.91
C ASN A 41 9.30 -3.96 13.20
N ARG A 42 10.04 -4.83 13.89
CA ARG A 42 10.84 -4.42 15.04
C ARG A 42 11.86 -3.33 14.71
N ARG A 43 12.45 -3.38 13.50
CA ARG A 43 13.48 -2.41 13.06
C ARG A 43 12.90 -1.09 12.61
N TYR A 44 11.75 -1.10 11.92
CA TYR A 44 11.22 0.08 11.24
C TYR A 44 9.92 0.64 11.85
N GLN A 45 9.36 0.00 12.87
CA GLN A 45 8.16 0.50 13.55
C GLN A 45 8.36 1.89 14.13
N ALA A 46 9.52 2.19 14.72
CA ALA A 46 9.86 3.52 15.23
C ALA A 46 9.95 4.60 14.14
N ARG A 47 10.02 4.19 12.86
CA ARG A 47 9.96 5.09 11.69
C ARG A 47 8.57 5.18 11.08
N GLY A 48 7.55 4.66 11.76
CA GLY A 48 6.17 4.68 11.29
C GLY A 48 5.88 3.71 10.14
N LEU A 49 6.66 2.63 9.99
CA LEU A 49 6.44 1.61 8.96
C LEU A 49 5.91 0.32 9.56
N CYS A 50 4.94 -0.28 8.91
CA CYS A 50 4.39 -1.57 9.25
C CYS A 50 4.26 -2.44 8.00
N LEU A 51 4.75 -3.67 8.08
CA LEU A 51 4.68 -4.68 7.01
C LEU A 51 3.86 -5.86 7.48
N LEU A 52 2.92 -6.33 6.66
CA LEU A 52 2.13 -7.52 6.96
C LEU A 52 1.77 -8.32 5.70
N PRO A 53 1.56 -9.65 5.82
CA PRO A 53 1.10 -10.46 4.73
C PRO A 53 -0.44 -10.44 4.67
N LEU A 54 -0.99 -10.04 3.53
CA LEU A 54 -2.43 -10.08 3.30
C LEU A 54 -2.88 -11.48 2.90
N ARG A 55 -2.14 -12.12 2.00
CA ARG A 55 -2.52 -13.40 1.41
C ARG A 55 -1.29 -14.24 1.09
N PHE A 56 -1.38 -15.54 1.31
CA PHE A 56 -0.43 -16.53 0.82
C PHE A 56 -1.06 -17.33 -0.31
N THR A 57 -0.28 -17.55 -1.38
CA THR A 57 -0.62 -18.41 -2.51
C THR A 57 0.55 -19.36 -2.76
N LYS A 58 0.40 -20.33 -3.67
CA LYS A 58 1.50 -21.27 -3.99
C LYS A 58 2.75 -20.52 -4.44
N GLY A 59 3.83 -20.59 -3.64
CA GLY A 59 5.13 -19.98 -3.93
C GLY A 59 5.22 -18.46 -3.77
N LYS A 60 4.15 -17.78 -3.30
CA LYS A 60 4.13 -16.31 -3.17
C LYS A 60 3.31 -15.85 -1.98
N ALA A 61 3.70 -14.70 -1.43
CA ALA A 61 2.89 -13.93 -0.49
C ALA A 61 2.58 -12.55 -1.08
N LEU A 62 1.38 -12.03 -0.84
CA LEU A 62 1.05 -10.63 -1.10
C LEU A 62 1.31 -9.84 0.18
N LEU A 63 2.28 -8.93 0.12
CA LEU A 63 2.69 -8.11 1.25
C LEU A 63 2.11 -6.70 1.13
N TYR A 64 1.81 -6.10 2.28
CA TYR A 64 1.37 -4.73 2.42
C TYR A 64 2.31 -3.99 3.35
N LEU A 65 3.09 -3.05 2.80
CA LEU A 65 3.89 -2.09 3.55
C LEU A 65 3.12 -0.79 3.64
N TYR A 66 2.92 -0.27 4.85
CA TYR A 66 2.13 0.95 5.04
C TYR A 66 2.62 1.78 6.23
N ARG A 67 2.12 3.01 6.31
CA ARG A 67 2.34 3.96 7.39
C ARG A 67 1.05 4.13 8.18
N PRO A 68 0.96 3.56 9.40
CA PRO A 68 -0.29 3.57 10.18
C PRO A 68 -0.86 4.96 10.42
N ALA A 69 -0.02 5.95 10.78
CA ALA A 69 -0.48 7.31 11.02
C ALA A 69 -1.00 8.01 9.75
N ALA A 70 -0.32 7.79 8.61
CA ALA A 70 -0.80 8.30 7.33
C ALA A 70 -2.11 7.62 6.90
N LEU A 71 -2.18 6.29 7.07
CA LEU A 71 -3.39 5.53 6.75
C LEU A 71 -4.59 5.97 7.60
N GLN A 72 -4.39 6.21 8.89
CA GLN A 72 -5.47 6.72 9.75
C GLN A 72 -6.03 8.03 9.16
N ARG A 73 -5.15 8.99 8.81
CA ARG A 73 -5.59 10.27 8.22
C ARG A 73 -6.35 10.09 6.89
N ASP A 74 -5.87 9.19 6.01
CA ASP A 74 -6.51 8.93 4.73
C ASP A 74 -7.91 8.31 4.91
N LEU A 75 -8.05 7.38 5.86
CA LEU A 75 -9.32 6.68 6.13
C LEU A 75 -10.31 7.53 6.94
N ASP A 76 -9.85 8.52 7.69
CA ASP A 76 -10.69 9.45 8.47
C ASP A 76 -11.38 10.52 7.59
N SER A 77 -11.00 10.63 6.32
CA SER A 77 -11.71 11.52 5.40
C SER A 77 -13.16 11.05 5.21
N ASP A 78 -14.12 11.97 5.21
CA ASP A 78 -15.56 11.67 5.08
C ASP A 78 -15.87 10.77 3.88
N ALA A 79 -15.19 11.01 2.75
CA ALA A 79 -15.39 10.25 1.53
C ALA A 79 -14.89 8.80 1.67
N ALA A 80 -13.69 8.59 2.24
CA ALA A 80 -13.16 7.26 2.49
C ALA A 80 -13.97 6.51 3.54
N ALA A 81 -14.33 7.18 4.64
CA ALA A 81 -15.14 6.59 5.71
C ALA A 81 -16.49 6.08 5.20
N LYS A 82 -17.19 6.86 4.35
CA LYS A 82 -18.46 6.45 3.72
C LYS A 82 -18.28 5.21 2.83
N LEU A 83 -17.23 5.15 2.02
CA LEU A 83 -16.95 4.01 1.15
C LEU A 83 -16.65 2.74 1.97
N LEU A 84 -15.84 2.88 3.02
CA LEU A 84 -15.49 1.77 3.91
C LEU A 84 -16.70 1.27 4.70
N ALA A 85 -17.54 2.16 5.24
CA ALA A 85 -18.76 1.81 5.93
C ALA A 85 -19.74 1.07 5.00
N GLY A 86 -19.92 1.56 3.76
CA GLY A 86 -20.72 0.89 2.74
C GLY A 86 -20.20 -0.51 2.36
N ALA A 87 -18.89 -0.72 2.45
CA ALA A 87 -18.25 -2.02 2.26
C ALA A 87 -18.19 -2.86 3.54
N GLY A 88 -18.74 -2.40 4.68
CA GLY A 88 -18.81 -3.15 5.95
C GLY A 88 -17.47 -3.22 6.69
N TYR A 89 -16.61 -2.22 6.55
CA TYR A 89 -15.43 -2.07 7.40
C TYR A 89 -15.79 -1.42 8.75
N PRO A 90 -15.06 -1.72 9.83
CA PRO A 90 -15.28 -1.07 11.10
C PRO A 90 -14.87 0.42 11.01
N CYS A 91 -15.67 1.30 11.61
CA CYS A 91 -15.38 2.72 11.66
C CYS A 91 -14.37 3.06 12.78
N GLY A 92 -13.59 4.13 12.57
CA GLY A 92 -12.82 4.81 13.63
C GLY A 92 -11.48 4.22 14.02
N SER A 93 -11.04 3.12 13.39
CA SER A 93 -9.74 2.50 13.71
C SER A 93 -9.03 1.97 12.47
N CYS A 94 -7.86 2.55 12.17
CA CYS A 94 -6.97 2.05 11.13
C CYS A 94 -6.66 0.56 11.32
N GLY A 95 -6.33 0.14 12.54
CA GLY A 95 -6.05 -1.27 12.86
C GLY A 95 -7.23 -2.20 12.59
N GLY A 96 -8.44 -1.76 12.93
CA GLY A 96 -9.68 -2.48 12.62
C GLY A 96 -9.91 -2.62 11.12
N CYS A 97 -9.73 -1.54 10.36
CA CYS A 97 -9.83 -1.55 8.91
C CYS A 97 -8.80 -2.48 8.25
N VAL A 98 -7.54 -2.43 8.70
CA VAL A 98 -6.48 -3.32 8.21
C VAL A 98 -6.79 -4.79 8.52
N ALA A 99 -7.27 -5.09 9.73
CA ALA A 99 -7.68 -6.46 10.10
C ALA A 99 -8.86 -6.95 9.22
N ALA A 100 -9.83 -6.09 8.91
CA ALA A 100 -10.92 -6.39 8.02
C ALA A 100 -10.42 -6.64 6.58
N LEU A 101 -9.50 -5.81 6.07
CA LEU A 101 -8.86 -6.00 4.77
C LEU A 101 -8.17 -7.38 4.70
N VAL A 102 -7.37 -7.73 5.71
CA VAL A 102 -6.68 -9.04 5.77
C VAL A 102 -7.69 -10.19 5.71
N ARG A 103 -8.80 -10.12 6.47
CA ARG A 103 -9.83 -11.15 6.41
C ARG A 103 -10.43 -11.28 5.02
N ARG A 104 -10.83 -10.17 4.39
CA ARG A 104 -11.41 -10.14 3.03
C ARG A 104 -10.47 -10.73 2.00
N MET A 105 -9.20 -10.32 2.03
CA MET A 105 -8.17 -10.83 1.12
C MET A 105 -7.93 -12.34 1.25
N ARG A 106 -8.24 -12.93 2.39
CA ARG A 106 -8.10 -14.39 2.64
C ARG A 106 -9.35 -15.18 2.31
N SER A 107 -10.54 -14.60 2.50
CA SER A 107 -11.84 -15.29 2.37
C SER A 107 -12.46 -15.17 0.98
N SER A 108 -12.08 -14.18 0.18
CA SER A 108 -12.64 -13.95 -1.16
C SER A 108 -11.65 -14.31 -2.26
N ALA A 109 -12.17 -14.89 -3.36
CA ALA A 109 -11.41 -15.02 -4.60
C ALA A 109 -11.24 -13.67 -5.32
N GLU A 110 -12.23 -12.78 -5.15
CA GLU A 110 -12.22 -11.44 -5.73
C GLU A 110 -11.36 -10.49 -4.90
N PHE A 111 -10.68 -9.61 -5.59
CA PHE A 111 -9.85 -8.57 -4.96
C PHE A 111 -10.78 -7.42 -4.49
N PRO A 112 -10.75 -7.04 -3.19
CA PRO A 112 -11.61 -5.96 -2.71
C PRO A 112 -11.19 -4.62 -3.36
N HIS A 113 -12.10 -3.99 -4.10
CA HIS A 113 -11.79 -2.78 -4.87
C HIS A 113 -11.49 -1.57 -3.98
N GLU A 114 -12.07 -1.53 -2.78
CA GLU A 114 -11.81 -0.52 -1.75
C GLU A 114 -10.37 -0.53 -1.21
N VAL A 115 -9.56 -1.54 -1.55
CA VAL A 115 -8.12 -1.58 -1.23
C VAL A 115 -7.38 -0.35 -1.74
N GLY A 116 -7.88 0.32 -2.78
CA GLY A 116 -7.33 1.58 -3.27
C GLY A 116 -7.19 2.64 -2.19
N LEU A 117 -8.14 2.71 -1.22
CA LEU A 117 -8.06 3.62 -0.07
C LEU A 117 -6.84 3.34 0.81
N PHE A 118 -6.45 2.08 0.95
CA PHE A 118 -5.26 1.66 1.70
C PHE A 118 -3.95 1.92 0.94
N LEU A 119 -4.05 2.33 -0.33
CA LEU A 119 -2.92 2.62 -1.23
C LEU A 119 -2.77 4.11 -1.55
N SER A 120 -3.43 5.00 -0.80
CA SER A 120 -3.48 6.46 -1.05
C SER A 120 -4.16 6.84 -2.37
N TYR A 121 -5.04 6.00 -2.91
CA TYR A 121 -5.79 6.43 -4.07
C TYR A 121 -6.92 7.38 -3.65
N PRO A 122 -7.18 8.46 -4.40
CA PRO A 122 -8.26 9.37 -4.09
C PRO A 122 -9.60 8.64 -3.93
N PRO A 123 -10.40 8.94 -2.91
CA PRO A 123 -11.70 8.28 -2.70
C PRO A 123 -12.64 8.37 -3.90
N GLU A 124 -12.60 9.48 -4.65
CA GLU A 124 -13.37 9.65 -5.89
C GLU A 124 -12.93 8.67 -6.98
N ASP A 125 -11.65 8.34 -7.06
CA ASP A 125 -11.13 7.37 -8.04
C ASP A 125 -11.51 5.95 -7.64
N VAL A 126 -11.44 5.63 -6.33
CA VAL A 126 -11.87 4.33 -5.82
C VAL A 126 -13.37 4.14 -6.03
N LYS A 127 -14.18 5.16 -5.72
CA LYS A 127 -15.63 5.16 -5.97
C LYS A 127 -15.92 4.97 -7.45
N GLY A 128 -15.30 5.77 -8.31
CA GLY A 128 -15.47 5.70 -9.76
C GLY A 128 -15.10 4.33 -10.32
N PHE A 129 -14.03 3.70 -9.80
CA PHE A 129 -13.64 2.35 -10.18
C PHE A 129 -14.72 1.31 -9.85
N ILE A 130 -15.28 1.38 -8.65
CA ILE A 130 -16.34 0.47 -8.18
C ILE A 130 -17.62 0.66 -9.01
N GLU A 131 -18.09 1.90 -9.15
CA GLU A 131 -19.34 2.23 -9.83
C GLU A 131 -19.28 1.91 -11.34
N ASN A 132 -18.16 2.17 -11.99
CA ASN A 132 -17.98 1.92 -13.41
C ASN A 132 -17.44 0.51 -13.73
N ARG A 133 -17.29 -0.37 -12.75
CA ARG A 133 -16.70 -1.71 -12.93
C ARG A 133 -15.38 -1.67 -13.71
N ALA A 134 -14.53 -0.76 -13.33
CA ALA A 134 -13.23 -0.48 -13.97
C ALA A 134 -13.30 0.04 -15.44
N ALA A 135 -14.48 0.34 -15.98
CA ALA A 135 -14.63 0.97 -17.30
C ALA A 135 -14.57 2.50 -17.21
N ASN A 136 -14.47 3.17 -18.36
CA ASN A 136 -14.63 4.63 -18.51
C ASN A 136 -13.67 5.49 -17.68
N ALA A 137 -12.47 4.99 -17.34
CA ALA A 137 -11.45 5.80 -16.68
C ALA A 137 -10.95 6.92 -17.63
N LYS A 138 -10.75 8.13 -17.10
CA LYS A 138 -10.17 9.27 -17.84
C LYS A 138 -8.74 8.98 -18.28
N CYS A 139 -7.96 8.35 -17.41
CA CYS A 139 -6.64 7.82 -17.73
C CYS A 139 -6.26 6.68 -16.79
N THR A 140 -5.19 5.96 -17.12
CA THR A 140 -4.66 4.85 -16.33
C THR A 140 -3.17 5.06 -16.08
N GLY A 141 -2.73 4.90 -14.83
CA GLY A 141 -1.35 4.95 -14.41
C GLY A 141 -1.13 4.00 -13.23
N VAL A 142 -0.75 4.50 -12.07
CA VAL A 142 -0.66 3.70 -10.83
C VAL A 142 -2.04 3.16 -10.44
N TRP A 143 -3.10 3.90 -10.79
CA TRP A 143 -4.49 3.48 -10.68
C TRP A 143 -5.32 4.01 -11.87
N LYS A 144 -6.58 3.62 -11.98
CA LYS A 144 -7.54 4.17 -12.95
C LYS A 144 -8.18 5.44 -12.39
N VAL A 145 -8.07 6.55 -13.11
CA VAL A 145 -8.49 7.90 -12.68
C VAL A 145 -9.90 8.20 -13.17
N TYR A 146 -10.74 8.65 -12.26
CA TYR A 146 -12.11 9.12 -12.53
C TYR A 146 -12.31 10.57 -12.09
N GLY A 147 -11.51 11.03 -11.11
CA GLY A 147 -11.51 12.38 -10.56
C GLY A 147 -10.62 13.36 -11.34
N ASP A 148 -9.66 13.99 -10.64
CA ASP A 148 -8.72 14.96 -11.21
C ASP A 148 -7.55 14.28 -11.90
N GLU A 149 -7.62 14.24 -13.25
CA GLU A 149 -6.58 13.64 -14.08
C GLU A 149 -5.23 14.38 -13.97
N ARG A 150 -5.25 15.71 -13.88
CA ARG A 150 -4.02 16.52 -13.79
C ARG A 150 -3.26 16.20 -12.51
N GLN A 151 -3.94 16.19 -11.39
CA GLN A 151 -3.37 15.85 -10.08
C GLN A 151 -2.86 14.41 -10.05
N ALA A 152 -3.62 13.48 -10.60
CA ALA A 152 -3.24 12.07 -10.67
C ALA A 152 -1.94 11.89 -11.49
N ARG A 153 -1.81 12.52 -12.67
CA ARG A 153 -0.61 12.47 -13.50
C ARG A 153 0.62 13.05 -12.79
N GLN A 154 0.47 14.14 -12.03
CA GLN A 154 1.55 14.70 -11.22
C GLN A 154 1.99 13.71 -10.12
N THR A 155 1.03 13.06 -9.47
CA THR A 155 1.30 12.04 -8.44
C THR A 155 2.01 10.82 -9.04
N PHE A 156 1.59 10.35 -10.21
CA PHE A 156 2.27 9.24 -10.91
C PHE A 156 3.72 9.58 -11.24
N ALA A 157 3.96 10.79 -11.76
CA ALA A 157 5.31 11.27 -12.06
C ALA A 157 6.19 11.34 -10.80
N LYS A 158 5.63 11.84 -9.69
CA LYS A 158 6.31 11.91 -8.38
C LYS A 158 6.67 10.51 -7.87
N TYR A 159 5.76 9.54 -7.94
CA TYR A 159 6.03 8.17 -7.51
C TYR A 159 7.08 7.50 -8.39
N LYS A 160 6.99 7.66 -9.72
CA LYS A 160 7.96 7.13 -10.68
C LYS A 160 9.37 7.68 -10.39
N LYS A 161 9.50 9.00 -10.24
CA LYS A 161 10.78 9.64 -9.92
C LYS A 161 11.34 9.16 -8.58
N CYS A 162 10.51 9.06 -7.56
CA CYS A 162 10.89 8.54 -6.25
C CYS A 162 11.45 7.11 -6.37
N THR A 163 10.73 6.22 -7.06
CA THR A 163 11.16 4.82 -7.25
C THR A 163 12.50 4.76 -7.99
N GLN A 164 12.67 5.56 -9.05
CA GLN A 164 13.94 5.62 -9.77
C GLN A 164 15.10 6.00 -8.85
N VAL A 165 14.97 7.11 -8.12
CA VAL A 165 16.02 7.59 -7.20
C VAL A 165 16.34 6.57 -6.11
N TYR A 166 15.32 5.91 -5.56
CA TYR A 166 15.51 4.90 -4.51
C TYR A 166 16.21 3.65 -5.04
N CYS A 167 15.87 3.20 -6.25
CA CYS A 167 16.56 2.08 -6.89
C CYS A 167 18.03 2.40 -7.19
N GLU A 168 18.32 3.59 -7.73
CA GLU A 168 19.70 4.05 -7.99
C GLU A 168 20.52 4.10 -6.69
N ARG A 169 19.96 4.62 -5.60
CA ARG A 169 20.61 4.62 -4.29
C ARG A 169 20.80 3.22 -3.73
N GLY A 170 19.80 2.34 -3.87
CA GLY A 170 19.92 0.94 -3.45
C GLY A 170 21.07 0.23 -4.17
N GLN A 171 21.21 0.42 -5.48
CA GLN A 171 22.32 -0.10 -6.28
C GLN A 171 23.67 0.49 -5.85
N SER A 172 23.70 1.73 -5.34
CA SER A 172 24.89 2.37 -4.79
C SER A 172 25.20 1.97 -3.33
N GLY A 173 24.54 0.91 -2.80
CA GLY A 173 24.81 0.37 -1.47
C GLY A 173 24.06 1.05 -0.32
N TYR A 174 23.02 1.86 -0.61
CA TYR A 174 22.14 2.39 0.44
C TYR A 174 21.12 1.34 0.84
N GLY A 175 21.24 0.80 2.06
CA GLY A 175 20.24 -0.13 2.63
C GLY A 175 18.96 0.60 3.06
N LEU A 176 17.95 -0.19 3.45
CA LEU A 176 16.66 0.33 3.92
C LEU A 176 16.78 1.31 5.10
N ASP A 177 17.79 1.15 5.96
CA ASP A 177 18.01 2.06 7.08
C ASP A 177 18.26 3.52 6.67
N LYS A 178 18.88 3.72 5.50
CA LYS A 178 19.12 5.07 4.96
C LYS A 178 17.96 5.57 4.11
N LEU A 179 17.14 4.66 3.57
CA LEU A 179 16.05 4.96 2.64
C LEU A 179 14.68 5.07 3.30
N ALA A 180 14.47 4.42 4.47
CA ALA A 180 13.24 4.52 5.22
C ALA A 180 13.18 5.84 6.00
N VAL A 181 12.41 6.79 5.51
CA VAL A 181 12.19 8.09 6.18
C VAL A 181 11.27 7.89 7.38
N ALA A 182 11.58 8.51 8.53
CA ALA A 182 10.71 8.49 9.69
C ALA A 182 9.45 9.36 9.47
N ASP A 183 8.33 8.99 10.08
CA ASP A 183 7.15 9.87 10.14
C ASP A 183 7.52 11.15 10.91
N ARG A 184 7.03 12.29 10.40
CA ARG A 184 7.19 13.59 11.03
C ARG A 184 5.99 13.91 11.90
#